data_dabdc56fc7d554050566e978d279f1a6
#
_entry.id   dabdc56fc7d554050566e978d279f1a6
#
_cell.length_a   1.000
_cell.length_b   1.000
_cell.length_c   1.000
_cell.angle_alpha   90.00
_cell.angle_beta   90.00
_cell.angle_gamma   90.00
#
_symmetry.space_group_name_H-M   'P 1'
#
loop_
_entity.id
_entity.type
_entity.pdbx_description
1 polymer ?
#
loop_
_entity_poly.entity_id
_entity_poly.type
_entity_poly.pdbx_seq_one_letter_code
_entity_poly.pdbx_strand_id
1 'polypeptide(L)'
;MKTKIHLPFFHVDHLVYPFIKGAFVCKNGTYLDGYFLVDSGSTDNIFNNENVHLLPDQAITQEYRQVNAINNIGEKCKVAYIGIKVGDIEDVVQFNISQNLDFSKFFGKNRIIGVLGAGFMRKNGLVLDYSQRCVRSSEMEQFTDDGKLFVCSMGVGFYAYGIPLVCLTNGDEFFFCVADSGCNTNTLTRYAMENGAKCYEHIDGQNALYTISGKSITDLAKVDFSLLSVWEDEEKKNSLVPGTDIFQIISGQEHLCWCDNVDIPPISGFISSSFMLRNKWVLDFSVGFIYVNAA
;
A
#
# COMPACT_ATOMS: atom_id res chain seq x y z
N MET A 1 -14.04 10.17 24.11
CA MET A 1 -14.49 9.31 22.98
C MET A 1 -13.58 9.64 21.81
N LYS A 2 -12.88 8.67 21.21
CA LYS A 2 -12.20 8.91 19.93
C LYS A 2 -13.28 9.07 18.87
N THR A 3 -13.21 10.14 18.10
CA THR A 3 -14.18 10.41 17.02
C THR A 3 -14.07 9.31 15.97
N LYS A 4 -15.21 8.79 15.54
CA LYS A 4 -15.29 7.69 14.59
C LYS A 4 -14.98 8.22 13.18
N ILE A 5 -13.84 7.83 12.62
CA ILE A 5 -13.42 8.24 11.27
C ILE A 5 -14.13 7.35 10.25
N HIS A 6 -14.66 7.95 9.21
CA HIS A 6 -15.17 7.27 8.02
C HIS A 6 -14.98 8.19 6.81
N LEU A 7 -13.97 7.88 5.99
CA LEU A 7 -13.56 8.67 4.82
C LEU A 7 -13.74 7.82 3.57
N PRO A 8 -14.77 8.07 2.74
CA PRO A 8 -14.97 7.33 1.51
C PRO A 8 -13.81 7.53 0.53
N PHE A 9 -13.51 6.51 -0.27
CA PHE A 9 -12.56 6.65 -1.36
C PHE A 9 -13.11 7.62 -2.40
N PHE A 10 -12.25 8.53 -2.82
CA PHE A 10 -12.53 9.36 -3.96
C PHE A 10 -12.42 8.52 -5.24
N HIS A 11 -13.52 8.40 -5.96
CA HIS A 11 -13.57 7.63 -7.19
C HIS A 11 -12.99 8.45 -8.34
N VAL A 12 -11.98 7.91 -8.99
CA VAL A 12 -11.45 8.42 -10.25
C VAL A 12 -11.69 7.36 -11.31
N ASP A 13 -12.32 7.74 -12.42
CA ASP A 13 -12.60 6.82 -13.52
C ASP A 13 -11.33 6.07 -13.94
N HIS A 14 -11.45 4.74 -14.03
CA HIS A 14 -10.39 3.81 -14.40
C HIS A 14 -9.26 3.60 -13.39
N LEU A 15 -9.28 4.26 -12.21
CA LEU A 15 -8.27 4.07 -11.17
C LEU A 15 -8.90 3.53 -9.89
N VAL A 16 -8.29 2.50 -9.33
CA VAL A 16 -8.76 1.81 -8.11
C VAL A 16 -7.91 2.16 -6.88
N TYR A 17 -7.24 3.29 -6.92
CA TYR A 17 -6.44 3.77 -5.80
C TYR A 17 -7.31 4.35 -4.68
N PRO A 18 -7.00 4.09 -3.41
CA PRO A 18 -7.73 4.64 -2.27
C PRO A 18 -7.33 6.09 -1.99
N PHE A 19 -7.86 7.02 -2.78
CA PHE A 19 -7.74 8.44 -2.48
C PHE A 19 -8.78 8.86 -1.45
N ILE A 20 -8.34 9.61 -0.44
CA ILE A 20 -9.20 10.20 0.58
C ILE A 20 -9.08 11.71 0.61
N LYS A 21 -10.18 12.39 0.93
CA LYS A 21 -10.15 13.84 1.10
C LYS A 21 -9.34 14.22 2.34
N GLY A 22 -8.55 15.28 2.20
CA GLY A 22 -7.80 15.89 3.29
C GLY A 22 -7.41 17.33 2.96
N ALA A 23 -6.64 17.94 3.83
CA ALA A 23 -6.13 19.29 3.65
C ALA A 23 -4.73 19.44 4.26
N PHE A 24 -4.01 20.48 3.87
CA PHE A 24 -2.73 20.84 4.47
C PHE A 24 -2.66 22.33 4.79
N VAL A 25 -1.81 22.72 5.73
CA VAL A 25 -1.64 24.11 6.17
C VAL A 25 -0.75 24.86 5.20
N CYS A 26 -1.26 25.97 4.68
CA CYS A 26 -0.54 26.89 3.78
C CYS A 26 0.23 27.99 4.54
N LYS A 27 1.04 28.77 3.81
CA LYS A 27 1.82 29.93 4.31
C LYS A 27 0.99 30.94 5.11
N ASN A 28 -0.25 31.15 4.72
CA ASN A 28 -1.16 32.07 5.39
C ASN A 28 -1.88 31.48 6.61
N GLY A 29 -1.53 30.24 7.02
CA GLY A 29 -2.13 29.54 8.14
C GLY A 29 -3.50 28.92 7.85
N THR A 30 -4.02 29.00 6.64
CA THR A 30 -5.29 28.37 6.25
C THR A 30 -5.07 26.93 5.76
N TYR A 31 -6.09 26.10 5.91
CA TYR A 31 -6.12 24.77 5.30
C TYR A 31 -6.50 24.86 3.81
N LEU A 32 -5.78 24.11 3.00
CA LEU A 32 -6.05 23.96 1.57
C LEU A 32 -6.44 22.52 1.27
N ASP A 33 -7.66 22.35 0.78
CA ASP A 33 -8.27 21.06 0.47
C ASP A 33 -7.59 20.35 -0.72
N GLY A 34 -7.60 19.05 -0.70
CA GLY A 34 -7.15 18.14 -1.74
C GLY A 34 -7.34 16.69 -1.37
N TYR A 35 -6.55 15.81 -1.99
CA TYR A 35 -6.63 14.38 -1.78
C TYR A 35 -5.27 13.80 -1.43
N PHE A 36 -5.27 12.79 -0.57
CA PHE A 36 -4.12 11.93 -0.30
C PHE A 36 -4.36 10.55 -0.88
N LEU A 37 -3.36 9.98 -1.53
CA LEU A 37 -3.30 8.54 -1.76
C LEU A 37 -2.97 7.85 -0.44
N VAL A 38 -3.72 6.83 -0.08
CA VAL A 38 -3.35 5.91 1.00
C VAL A 38 -2.57 4.77 0.40
N ASP A 39 -1.29 4.66 0.78
CA ASP A 39 -0.35 3.70 0.22
C ASP A 39 0.17 2.77 1.30
N SER A 40 -0.41 1.57 1.38
CA SER A 40 -0.01 0.56 2.35
C SER A 40 1.37 -0.04 2.05
N GLY A 41 1.85 0.08 0.82
CA GLY A 41 3.18 -0.36 0.40
C GLY A 41 4.28 0.66 0.69
N SER A 42 3.95 1.88 1.08
CA SER A 42 4.93 2.91 1.43
C SER A 42 5.16 2.97 2.94
N THR A 43 6.42 2.96 3.36
CA THR A 43 6.81 3.24 4.77
C THR A 43 6.68 4.71 5.10
N ASP A 44 6.87 5.56 4.12
CA ASP A 44 6.99 7.01 4.26
C ASP A 44 5.75 7.74 3.75
N ASN A 45 5.52 8.95 4.28
CA ASN A 45 4.60 9.88 3.67
C ASN A 45 5.36 10.72 2.64
N ILE A 46 4.75 10.93 1.48
CA ILE A 46 5.37 11.67 0.36
C ILE A 46 4.51 12.88 0.03
N PHE A 47 5.11 14.06 -0.02
CA PHE A 47 4.43 15.29 -0.39
C PHE A 47 4.67 15.60 -1.86
N ASN A 48 3.61 15.97 -2.57
CA ASN A 48 3.69 16.35 -3.97
C ASN A 48 4.39 17.69 -4.14
N ASN A 49 5.51 17.70 -4.87
CA ASN A 49 6.34 18.88 -5.10
C ASN A 49 5.57 20.06 -5.71
N GLU A 50 4.53 19.82 -6.49
CA GLU A 50 3.69 20.88 -7.05
C GLU A 50 3.07 21.81 -6.01
N ASN A 51 2.86 21.31 -4.77
CA ASN A 51 2.26 22.07 -3.67
C ASN A 51 3.30 22.75 -2.75
N VAL A 52 4.59 22.52 -2.94
CA VAL A 52 5.66 22.98 -2.03
C VAL A 52 5.70 24.49 -1.91
N HIS A 53 5.46 25.21 -2.99
CA HIS A 53 5.43 26.68 -3.00
C HIS A 53 4.33 27.29 -2.10
N LEU A 54 3.36 26.49 -1.69
CA LEU A 54 2.26 26.87 -0.79
C LEU A 54 2.59 26.65 0.68
N LEU A 55 3.63 25.87 0.99
CA LEU A 55 4.01 25.54 2.37
C LEU A 55 4.65 26.71 3.10
N PRO A 56 4.47 26.83 4.44
CA PRO A 56 5.27 27.71 5.27
C PRO A 56 6.76 27.39 5.13
N ASP A 57 7.62 28.41 5.04
CA ASP A 57 9.06 28.21 4.84
C ASP A 57 9.70 27.38 5.95
N GLN A 58 9.23 27.54 7.20
CA GLN A 58 9.68 26.77 8.37
C GLN A 58 9.22 25.28 8.35
N ALA A 59 8.27 24.91 7.51
CA ALA A 59 7.85 23.52 7.36
C ALA A 59 8.92 22.68 6.67
N ILE A 60 9.76 23.29 5.83
CA ILE A 60 10.77 22.61 5.02
C ILE A 60 12.10 22.62 5.77
N THR A 61 12.65 21.46 6.04
CA THR A 61 13.94 21.33 6.75
C THR A 61 15.13 21.39 5.79
N GLN A 62 16.35 21.37 6.35
CA GLN A 62 17.58 21.17 5.59
C GLN A 62 17.97 19.69 5.46
N GLU A 63 17.17 18.80 6.05
CA GLU A 63 17.40 17.36 6.00
C GLU A 63 16.98 16.76 4.66
N TYR A 64 17.68 15.68 4.29
CA TYR A 64 17.37 14.87 3.14
C TYR A 64 17.28 13.41 3.56
N ARG A 65 16.34 12.67 2.95
CA ARG A 65 16.21 11.22 3.10
C ARG A 65 16.25 10.54 1.75
N GLN A 66 16.82 9.35 1.73
CA GLN A 66 16.73 8.47 0.58
C GLN A 66 15.39 7.74 0.64
N VAL A 67 14.57 7.90 -0.40
CA VAL A 67 13.34 7.13 -0.60
C VAL A 67 13.60 6.16 -1.74
N ASN A 68 13.49 4.87 -1.47
CA ASN A 68 13.72 3.83 -2.45
C ASN A 68 12.39 3.33 -3.04
N ALA A 69 12.38 3.11 -4.34
CA ALA A 69 11.27 2.45 -5.02
C ALA A 69 11.58 0.94 -5.20
N ILE A 70 10.57 0.21 -5.67
CA ILE A 70 10.58 -1.23 -5.92
C ILE A 70 11.79 -1.72 -6.74
N ASN A 71 12.30 -0.89 -7.64
CA ASN A 71 13.43 -1.22 -8.53
C ASN A 71 14.78 -0.81 -7.95
N ASN A 72 14.87 -0.54 -6.64
CA ASN A 72 16.05 -0.03 -5.93
C ASN A 72 16.60 1.30 -6.46
N ILE A 73 15.89 1.98 -7.35
CA ILE A 73 16.24 3.34 -7.74
C ILE A 73 15.63 4.29 -6.72
N GLY A 74 16.49 4.96 -5.98
CA GLY A 74 16.06 5.87 -4.92
C GLY A 74 16.06 7.32 -5.36
N GLU A 75 15.22 8.12 -4.73
CA GLU A 75 15.19 9.57 -4.81
C GLU A 75 15.68 10.19 -3.51
N LYS A 76 16.55 11.19 -3.59
CA LYS A 76 16.95 11.98 -2.43
C LYS A 76 15.93 13.10 -2.20
N CYS A 77 15.00 12.86 -1.29
CA CYS A 77 13.92 13.77 -0.96
C CYS A 77 14.28 14.72 0.17
N LYS A 78 13.83 15.95 0.08
CA LYS A 78 13.87 16.92 1.15
C LYS A 78 12.80 16.60 2.20
N VAL A 79 13.11 16.74 3.49
CA VAL A 79 12.15 16.48 4.57
C VAL A 79 11.35 17.73 4.90
N ALA A 80 10.04 17.58 5.13
CA ALA A 80 9.17 18.63 5.61
C ALA A 80 8.27 18.13 6.74
N TYR A 81 7.89 19.01 7.67
CA TYR A 81 6.90 18.78 8.71
C TYR A 81 5.67 19.64 8.40
N ILE A 82 4.59 18.99 7.99
CA ILE A 82 3.42 19.65 7.41
C ILE A 82 2.20 19.40 8.29
N GLY A 83 1.53 20.48 8.69
CA GLY A 83 0.21 20.36 9.33
C GLY A 83 -0.81 19.85 8.32
N ILE A 84 -1.49 18.76 8.64
CA ILE A 84 -2.54 18.16 7.80
C ILE A 84 -3.82 17.97 8.59
N LYS A 85 -4.92 17.87 7.82
CA LYS A 85 -6.23 17.48 8.33
C LYS A 85 -6.80 16.37 7.45
N VAL A 86 -7.13 15.24 8.09
CA VAL A 86 -7.71 14.06 7.44
C VAL A 86 -8.91 13.59 8.29
N GLY A 87 -10.11 13.93 7.85
CA GLY A 87 -11.29 13.80 8.72
C GLY A 87 -11.13 14.62 9.99
N ASP A 88 -11.24 13.98 11.14
CA ASP A 88 -11.04 14.60 12.47
C ASP A 88 -9.59 14.53 12.97
N ILE A 89 -8.68 13.91 12.21
CA ILE A 89 -7.26 13.89 12.55
C ILE A 89 -6.66 15.22 12.10
N GLU A 90 -6.13 15.98 13.07
CA GLU A 90 -5.25 17.12 12.83
C GLU A 90 -3.89 16.81 13.45
N ASP A 91 -2.83 16.82 12.62
CA ASP A 91 -1.48 16.41 13.05
C ASP A 91 -0.42 17.14 12.23
N VAL A 92 0.78 17.24 12.80
CA VAL A 92 1.98 17.64 12.05
C VAL A 92 2.73 16.38 11.67
N VAL A 93 2.75 16.10 10.39
CA VAL A 93 3.26 14.85 9.83
C VAL A 93 4.55 15.12 9.06
N GLN A 94 5.52 14.22 9.21
CA GLN A 94 6.74 14.24 8.42
C GLN A 94 6.46 13.71 7.02
N PHE A 95 6.89 14.46 6.01
CA PHE A 95 6.83 14.09 4.61
C PHE A 95 8.20 14.16 3.96
N ASN A 96 8.42 13.30 2.97
CA ASN A 96 9.50 13.41 2.01
C ASN A 96 8.95 14.11 0.76
N ILE A 97 9.57 15.22 0.33
CA ILE A 97 9.15 15.96 -0.86
C ILE A 97 9.73 15.27 -2.09
N SER A 98 8.89 14.62 -2.88
CA SER A 98 9.30 13.96 -4.13
C SER A 98 9.14 14.89 -5.32
N GLN A 99 10.18 14.97 -6.14
CA GLN A 99 10.16 15.70 -7.41
C GLN A 99 9.64 14.85 -8.57
N ASN A 100 9.64 13.53 -8.41
CA ASN A 100 9.25 12.58 -9.44
C ASN A 100 7.79 12.14 -9.34
N LEU A 101 7.10 12.47 -8.24
CA LEU A 101 5.71 12.13 -8.01
C LEU A 101 4.82 13.08 -8.81
N ASP A 102 4.40 12.67 -10.00
CA ASP A 102 3.51 13.42 -10.88
C ASP A 102 2.15 12.74 -10.97
N PHE A 103 1.20 13.27 -10.23
CA PHE A 103 -0.20 12.80 -10.29
C PHE A 103 -1.05 13.57 -11.32
N SER A 104 -0.55 14.63 -11.91
CA SER A 104 -1.32 15.48 -12.82
C SER A 104 -1.89 14.72 -14.01
N LYS A 105 -1.14 13.73 -14.51
CA LYS A 105 -1.54 12.86 -15.62
C LYS A 105 -2.76 11.98 -15.32
N PHE A 106 -3.03 11.70 -14.04
CA PHE A 106 -4.07 10.78 -13.63
C PHE A 106 -5.33 11.49 -13.10
N PHE A 107 -5.20 12.71 -12.54
CA PHE A 107 -6.24 13.31 -11.71
C PHE A 107 -6.79 14.64 -12.23
N GLY A 108 -6.33 15.11 -13.37
CA GLY A 108 -6.82 16.33 -14.02
C GLY A 108 -6.79 17.56 -13.09
N LYS A 109 -7.98 18.13 -12.78
CA LYS A 109 -8.10 19.33 -11.93
C LYS A 109 -8.07 19.07 -10.42
N ASN A 110 -8.05 17.79 -9.98
CA ASN A 110 -8.06 17.48 -8.56
C ASN A 110 -6.65 17.68 -8.00
N ARG A 111 -6.57 18.40 -6.88
CA ARG A 111 -5.31 18.59 -6.19
C ARG A 111 -4.95 17.33 -5.43
N ILE A 112 -3.84 16.70 -5.78
CA ILE A 112 -3.25 15.62 -4.99
C ILE A 112 -2.18 16.21 -4.08
N ILE A 113 -2.41 16.10 -2.77
CA ILE A 113 -1.50 16.64 -1.75
C ILE A 113 -0.26 15.76 -1.66
N GLY A 114 -0.45 14.44 -1.67
CA GLY A 114 0.64 13.50 -1.56
C GLY A 114 0.15 12.09 -1.21
N VAL A 115 1.04 11.32 -0.58
CA VAL A 115 0.84 9.94 -0.16
C VAL A 115 0.89 9.87 1.37
N LEU A 116 -0.04 9.15 1.98
CA LEU A 116 -0.01 8.74 3.37
C LEU A 116 0.37 7.27 3.43
N GLY A 117 1.53 6.98 4.00
CA GLY A 117 2.06 5.63 4.10
C GLY A 117 1.50 4.82 5.28
N ALA A 118 1.91 3.56 5.34
CA ALA A 118 1.51 2.60 6.38
C ALA A 118 1.78 3.11 7.80
N GLY A 119 2.87 3.85 8.01
CA GLY A 119 3.21 4.45 9.30
C GLY A 119 2.15 5.43 9.80
N PHE A 120 1.57 6.26 8.92
CA PHE A 120 0.46 7.16 9.24
C PHE A 120 -0.80 6.37 9.62
N MET A 121 -1.13 5.35 8.82
CA MET A 121 -2.30 4.50 9.06
C MET A 121 -2.21 3.81 10.43
N ARG A 122 -1.04 3.24 10.76
CA ARG A 122 -0.77 2.57 12.03
C ARG A 122 -0.82 3.53 13.22
N LYS A 123 -0.13 4.69 13.13
CA LYS A 123 -0.12 5.72 14.20
C LYS A 123 -1.54 6.11 14.61
N ASN A 124 -2.44 6.20 13.64
CA ASN A 124 -3.82 6.65 13.85
C ASN A 124 -4.82 5.50 14.02
N GLY A 125 -4.38 4.24 14.03
CA GLY A 125 -5.23 3.06 14.21
C GLY A 125 -6.31 2.96 13.14
N LEU A 126 -5.95 3.20 11.87
CA LEU A 126 -6.87 3.24 10.75
C LEU A 126 -7.00 1.89 10.06
N VAL A 127 -8.12 1.70 9.41
CA VAL A 127 -8.47 0.55 8.58
C VAL A 127 -8.68 1.00 7.16
N LEU A 128 -8.02 0.34 6.23
CA LEU A 128 -8.26 0.48 4.79
C LEU A 128 -9.25 -0.61 4.37
N ASP A 129 -10.49 -0.22 4.17
CA ASP A 129 -11.62 -1.13 3.94
C ASP A 129 -12.09 -1.09 2.48
N TYR A 130 -11.64 -2.06 1.70
CA TYR A 130 -12.06 -2.20 0.30
C TYR A 130 -13.48 -2.73 0.15
N SER A 131 -14.02 -3.40 1.16
CA SER A 131 -15.41 -3.89 1.14
C SER A 131 -16.40 -2.73 1.21
N GLN A 132 -16.08 -1.71 1.99
CA GLN A 132 -16.87 -0.47 2.14
C GLN A 132 -16.31 0.69 1.32
N ARG A 133 -15.16 0.52 0.67
CA ARG A 133 -14.45 1.57 -0.09
C ARG A 133 -14.20 2.83 0.74
N CYS A 134 -13.60 2.67 1.90
CA CYS A 134 -13.30 3.77 2.80
C CYS A 134 -12.03 3.53 3.64
N VAL A 135 -11.51 4.61 4.20
CA VAL A 135 -10.63 4.57 5.36
C VAL A 135 -11.48 4.88 6.59
N ARG A 136 -11.40 4.06 7.62
CA ARG A 136 -12.19 4.21 8.84
C ARG A 136 -11.39 3.89 10.09
N SER A 137 -11.93 4.24 11.25
CA SER A 137 -11.43 3.76 12.54
C SER A 137 -11.64 2.25 12.66
N SER A 138 -10.74 1.59 13.38
CA SER A 138 -10.92 0.17 13.70
C SER A 138 -12.10 -0.02 14.67
N GLU A 139 -12.93 -1.01 14.37
CA GLU A 139 -14.01 -1.49 15.22
C GLU A 139 -13.78 -2.99 15.44
N MET A 140 -12.94 -3.32 16.43
CA MET A 140 -12.52 -4.70 16.69
C MET A 140 -13.69 -5.70 16.85
N GLU A 141 -14.87 -5.23 17.22
CA GLU A 141 -16.02 -6.10 17.47
C GLU A 141 -16.74 -6.62 16.20
N GLN A 142 -16.49 -6.02 15.03
CA GLN A 142 -17.25 -6.35 13.82
C GLN A 142 -16.65 -7.49 12.98
N PHE A 143 -15.43 -7.92 13.28
CA PHE A 143 -14.72 -8.90 12.42
C PHE A 143 -14.75 -10.35 12.94
N THR A 144 -15.26 -10.59 14.15
CA THR A 144 -15.18 -11.89 14.83
C THR A 144 -16.34 -12.83 14.55
N ASP A 145 -17.47 -12.36 13.98
CA ASP A 145 -18.71 -13.13 14.05
C ASP A 145 -19.15 -13.89 12.79
N ASP A 146 -18.58 -13.59 11.62
CA ASP A 146 -19.12 -14.17 10.37
C ASP A 146 -18.55 -15.52 9.92
N GLY A 147 -17.49 -16.04 10.57
CA GLY A 147 -16.90 -17.36 10.22
C GLY A 147 -16.38 -17.46 8.78
N LYS A 148 -16.43 -16.38 8.00
CA LYS A 148 -16.09 -16.29 6.58
C LYS A 148 -14.82 -15.51 6.28
N LEU A 149 -14.23 -14.88 7.27
CA LEU A 149 -13.05 -14.06 7.09
C LEU A 149 -11.80 -14.83 7.51
N PHE A 150 -10.87 -15.00 6.59
CA PHE A 150 -9.53 -15.47 6.90
C PHE A 150 -8.65 -14.30 7.28
N VAL A 151 -7.84 -14.49 8.30
CA VAL A 151 -6.89 -13.50 8.77
C VAL A 151 -5.51 -13.88 8.25
N CYS A 152 -4.94 -13.05 7.38
CA CYS A 152 -3.51 -13.10 7.11
C CYS A 152 -2.85 -12.16 8.11
N SER A 153 -1.97 -12.68 8.98
CA SER A 153 -1.25 -11.81 9.91
C SER A 153 -0.29 -10.90 9.15
N MET A 154 -0.26 -9.63 9.51
CA MET A 154 0.88 -8.79 9.19
C MET A 154 2.06 -9.32 9.99
N GLY A 155 3.13 -9.76 9.34
CA GLY A 155 4.29 -10.35 10.00
C GLY A 155 4.85 -9.42 11.08
N VAL A 156 5.31 -10.01 12.19
CA VAL A 156 5.84 -9.27 13.35
C VAL A 156 7.00 -8.34 12.97
N GLY A 157 7.86 -8.72 12.03
CA GLY A 157 8.95 -7.90 11.50
C GLY A 157 8.51 -6.60 10.82
N PHE A 158 7.25 -6.52 10.42
CA PHE A 158 6.67 -5.36 9.73
C PHE A 158 6.07 -4.31 10.64
N TYR A 159 5.83 -4.64 11.90
CA TYR A 159 5.33 -3.64 12.85
C TYR A 159 6.24 -2.43 12.98
N ALA A 160 7.53 -2.58 12.79
CA ALA A 160 8.47 -1.46 12.79
C ALA A 160 8.17 -0.47 11.65
N TYR A 161 7.74 -0.96 10.47
CA TYR A 161 7.45 -0.17 9.28
C TYR A 161 5.96 -0.10 8.94
N GLY A 162 5.12 -0.97 9.53
CA GLY A 162 3.67 -0.99 9.33
C GLY A 162 3.19 -1.53 7.98
N ILE A 163 4.07 -2.11 7.17
CA ILE A 163 3.73 -2.63 5.84
C ILE A 163 2.99 -3.97 5.95
N PRO A 164 1.81 -4.12 5.31
CA PRO A 164 1.07 -5.36 5.32
C PRO A 164 1.65 -6.38 4.35
N LEU A 165 1.95 -7.58 4.85
CA LEU A 165 2.43 -8.69 4.05
C LEU A 165 1.43 -9.83 3.98
N VAL A 166 1.45 -10.49 2.84
CA VAL A 166 0.81 -11.79 2.61
C VAL A 166 1.85 -12.80 2.16
N CYS A 167 1.63 -14.05 2.50
CA CYS A 167 2.47 -15.15 2.08
C CYS A 167 1.79 -15.89 0.93
N LEU A 168 2.44 -15.88 -0.24
CA LEU A 168 2.04 -16.63 -1.42
C LEU A 168 2.75 -17.98 -1.41
N THR A 169 2.04 -19.07 -1.73
CA THR A 169 2.59 -20.43 -1.72
C THR A 169 1.93 -21.32 -2.76
N ASN A 170 2.68 -22.33 -3.22
CA ASN A 170 2.19 -23.48 -3.97
C ASN A 170 1.96 -24.71 -3.06
N GLY A 171 2.32 -24.61 -1.78
CA GLY A 171 2.30 -25.67 -0.78
C GLY A 171 3.70 -26.10 -0.33
N ASP A 172 4.72 -25.96 -1.15
CA ASP A 172 6.10 -26.36 -0.88
C ASP A 172 7.00 -25.15 -0.57
N GLU A 173 6.83 -24.05 -1.33
CA GLU A 173 7.61 -22.84 -1.23
C GLU A 173 6.74 -21.65 -0.76
N PHE A 174 7.38 -20.69 -0.08
CA PHE A 174 6.72 -19.51 0.50
C PHE A 174 7.37 -18.22 0.02
N PHE A 175 6.55 -17.30 -0.50
CA PHE A 175 6.99 -16.01 -1.02
C PHE A 175 6.20 -14.88 -0.38
N PHE A 176 6.90 -13.86 0.11
CA PHE A 176 6.24 -12.73 0.74
C PHE A 176 5.93 -11.65 -0.30
N CYS A 177 4.68 -11.21 -0.29
CA CYS A 177 4.19 -10.12 -1.12
C CYS A 177 3.62 -9.00 -0.25
N VAL A 178 3.85 -7.76 -0.62
CA VAL A 178 3.21 -6.60 0.03
C VAL A 178 1.78 -6.47 -0.46
N ALA A 179 0.82 -6.31 0.44
CA ALA A 179 -0.51 -5.84 0.08
C ALA A 179 -0.44 -4.32 -0.15
N ASP A 180 -0.24 -3.92 -1.40
CA ASP A 180 0.13 -2.57 -1.80
C ASP A 180 -1.04 -1.80 -2.41
N SER A 181 -1.61 -0.88 -1.64
CA SER A 181 -2.71 -0.03 -2.09
C SER A 181 -2.27 1.09 -3.04
N GLY A 182 -0.99 1.38 -3.11
CA GLY A 182 -0.38 2.30 -4.08
C GLY A 182 -0.11 1.66 -5.44
N CYS A 183 -0.30 0.35 -5.58
CA CYS A 183 -0.10 -0.39 -6.83
C CYS A 183 -1.45 -0.75 -7.48
N ASN A 184 -1.58 -0.55 -8.80
CA ASN A 184 -2.82 -0.87 -9.53
C ASN A 184 -2.82 -2.28 -10.15
N THR A 185 -1.66 -2.88 -10.34
CA THR A 185 -1.51 -4.20 -10.96
C THR A 185 -0.64 -5.07 -10.06
N ASN A 186 -1.03 -6.33 -9.90
CA ASN A 186 -0.19 -7.28 -9.18
C ASN A 186 1.16 -7.45 -9.86
N THR A 187 2.18 -7.67 -9.06
CA THR A 187 3.55 -7.83 -9.54
C THR A 187 4.22 -9.01 -8.85
N LEU A 188 4.96 -9.81 -9.58
CA LEU A 188 5.80 -10.88 -9.03
C LEU A 188 7.18 -10.84 -9.69
N THR A 189 8.21 -11.27 -8.95
CA THR A 189 9.46 -11.66 -9.60
C THR A 189 9.22 -12.95 -10.41
N ARG A 190 9.99 -13.13 -11.48
CA ARG A 190 9.94 -14.37 -12.27
C ARG A 190 10.20 -15.59 -11.38
N TYR A 191 11.18 -15.48 -10.49
CA TYR A 191 11.53 -16.54 -9.55
C TYR A 191 10.35 -16.96 -8.67
N ALA A 192 9.63 -16.00 -8.08
CA ALA A 192 8.47 -16.31 -7.25
C ALA A 192 7.29 -16.87 -8.06
N MET A 193 7.11 -16.45 -9.31
CA MET A 193 6.10 -17.03 -10.19
C MET A 193 6.41 -18.50 -10.50
N GLU A 194 7.64 -18.81 -10.89
CA GLU A 194 8.05 -20.16 -11.30
C GLU A 194 8.06 -21.16 -10.13
N ASN A 195 8.35 -20.71 -8.90
CA ASN A 195 8.50 -21.58 -7.74
C ASN A 195 7.33 -21.49 -6.74
N GLY A 196 6.57 -20.40 -6.72
CA GLY A 196 5.51 -20.15 -5.74
C GLY A 196 4.08 -20.22 -6.29
N ALA A 197 3.90 -20.22 -7.62
CA ALA A 197 2.60 -20.39 -8.24
C ALA A 197 2.22 -21.89 -8.34
N LYS A 198 0.92 -22.20 -8.28
CA LYS A 198 0.40 -23.55 -8.58
C LYS A 198 0.50 -23.86 -10.07
N CYS A 199 0.12 -22.88 -10.88
CA CYS A 199 0.36 -22.87 -12.31
C CYS A 199 0.39 -21.42 -12.83
N TYR A 200 0.95 -21.23 -14.00
CA TYR A 200 0.95 -19.93 -14.66
C TYR A 200 0.89 -20.09 -16.18
N GLU A 201 0.36 -19.05 -16.83
CA GLU A 201 0.25 -18.95 -18.29
C GLU A 201 0.80 -17.58 -18.72
N HIS A 202 1.79 -17.57 -19.57
CA HIS A 202 2.30 -16.33 -20.15
C HIS A 202 1.26 -15.71 -21.07
N ILE A 203 1.05 -14.40 -20.93
CA ILE A 203 0.17 -13.63 -21.77
C ILE A 203 1.01 -12.86 -22.78
N ASP A 204 0.67 -12.99 -24.06
CA ASP A 204 1.33 -12.22 -25.12
C ASP A 204 1.10 -10.73 -24.91
N GLY A 205 2.18 -9.97 -24.90
CA GLY A 205 2.21 -8.54 -24.71
C GLY A 205 3.08 -8.09 -23.56
N GLN A 206 3.31 -6.81 -23.51
CA GLN A 206 4.08 -6.16 -22.46
C GLN A 206 3.29 -5.02 -21.87
N ASN A 207 3.47 -4.78 -20.59
CA ASN A 207 2.84 -3.66 -19.89
C ASN A 207 3.91 -2.76 -19.25
N ALA A 208 3.51 -1.53 -18.99
CA ALA A 208 4.37 -0.58 -18.32
C ALA A 208 4.11 -0.60 -16.81
N LEU A 209 5.15 -0.86 -16.04
CA LEU A 209 5.17 -0.63 -14.60
C LEU A 209 5.67 0.79 -14.35
N TYR A 210 4.83 1.62 -13.74
CA TYR A 210 5.18 2.97 -13.32
C TYR A 210 5.48 2.99 -11.83
N THR A 211 6.64 3.51 -11.48
CA THR A 211 7.07 3.72 -10.09
C THR A 211 7.51 5.18 -9.90
N ILE A 212 7.76 5.60 -8.67
CA ILE A 212 8.32 6.95 -8.39
C ILE A 212 9.68 7.15 -9.06
N SER A 213 10.37 6.09 -9.43
CA SER A 213 11.71 6.11 -10.05
C SER A 213 11.67 5.98 -11.58
N GLY A 214 10.49 5.87 -12.19
CA GLY A 214 10.34 5.82 -13.63
C GLY A 214 9.43 4.70 -14.15
N LYS A 215 9.62 4.37 -15.43
CA LYS A 215 8.84 3.39 -16.17
C LYS A 215 9.71 2.18 -16.51
N SER A 216 9.22 0.98 -16.20
CA SER A 216 9.80 -0.28 -16.65
C SER A 216 8.81 -1.04 -17.52
N ILE A 217 9.31 -1.84 -18.46
CA ILE A 217 8.50 -2.73 -19.29
C ILE A 217 8.57 -4.14 -18.69
N THR A 218 7.42 -4.76 -18.51
CA THR A 218 7.28 -6.06 -17.85
C THR A 218 6.49 -7.01 -18.74
N ASP A 219 6.80 -8.30 -18.63
CA ASP A 219 5.98 -9.36 -19.20
C ASP A 219 4.70 -9.52 -18.37
N LEU A 220 3.69 -10.19 -18.93
CA LEU A 220 2.45 -10.52 -18.25
C LEU A 220 2.29 -12.02 -18.11
N ALA A 221 1.75 -12.45 -16.98
CA ALA A 221 1.31 -13.82 -16.79
C ALA A 221 0.01 -13.88 -15.99
N LYS A 222 -0.86 -14.82 -16.35
CA LYS A 222 -1.95 -15.25 -15.49
C LYS A 222 -1.40 -16.26 -14.51
N VAL A 223 -1.59 -16.03 -13.22
CA VAL A 223 -0.99 -16.84 -12.15
C VAL A 223 -2.08 -17.37 -11.23
N ASP A 224 -2.10 -18.68 -11.04
CA ASP A 224 -2.89 -19.34 -10.00
C ASP A 224 -2.01 -19.56 -8.78
N PHE A 225 -2.45 -19.08 -7.62
CA PHE A 225 -1.69 -19.10 -6.39
C PHE A 225 -2.56 -19.43 -5.18
N SER A 226 -1.95 -19.60 -4.03
CA SER A 226 -2.64 -19.61 -2.74
C SER A 226 -2.00 -18.59 -1.80
N LEU A 227 -2.82 -17.95 -1.00
CA LEU A 227 -2.36 -17.16 0.14
C LEU A 227 -2.45 -18.00 1.40
N LEU A 228 -1.37 -18.03 2.17
CA LEU A 228 -1.36 -18.67 3.47
C LEU A 228 -2.09 -17.80 4.48
N SER A 229 -3.14 -18.32 5.08
CA SER A 229 -3.82 -17.73 6.21
C SER A 229 -3.26 -18.27 7.50
N VAL A 230 -2.81 -17.39 8.39
CA VAL A 230 -2.38 -17.77 9.74
C VAL A 230 -3.54 -17.44 10.68
N TRP A 231 -4.13 -18.48 11.28
CA TRP A 231 -5.18 -18.36 12.27
C TRP A 231 -4.62 -18.71 13.65
N GLU A 232 -4.89 -17.91 14.66
CA GLU A 232 -4.41 -18.17 16.04
C GLU A 232 -5.18 -19.30 16.78
N ASP A 233 -6.23 -19.83 16.20
CA ASP A 233 -7.03 -20.88 16.82
C ASP A 233 -6.35 -22.24 16.58
N GLU A 234 -5.98 -22.93 17.65
CA GLU A 234 -5.29 -24.23 17.63
C GLU A 234 -6.04 -25.33 16.84
N GLU A 235 -7.36 -25.19 16.65
CA GLU A 235 -8.19 -26.13 15.89
C GLU A 235 -8.23 -25.84 14.38
N LYS A 236 -7.92 -24.63 13.94
CA LYS A 236 -7.93 -24.22 12.53
C LYS A 236 -6.52 -23.99 12.03
N LYS A 237 -5.84 -25.10 11.72
CA LYS A 237 -4.52 -25.06 11.07
C LYS A 237 -4.55 -24.24 9.78
N ASN A 238 -3.42 -23.59 9.47
CA ASN A 238 -3.13 -22.82 8.27
C ASN A 238 -4.01 -23.21 7.07
N SER A 239 -4.90 -22.34 6.66
CA SER A 239 -5.74 -22.57 5.49
C SER A 239 -5.18 -21.82 4.29
N LEU A 240 -5.38 -22.39 3.11
CA LEU A 240 -4.95 -21.78 1.86
C LEU A 240 -6.16 -21.09 1.22
N VAL A 241 -6.00 -19.80 0.95
CA VAL A 241 -7.00 -19.02 0.19
C VAL A 241 -6.56 -18.99 -1.28
N PRO A 242 -7.26 -19.72 -2.16
CA PRO A 242 -6.90 -19.75 -3.57
C PRO A 242 -7.15 -18.39 -4.24
N GLY A 243 -6.33 -18.04 -5.22
CA GLY A 243 -6.48 -16.86 -6.04
C GLY A 243 -5.96 -17.09 -7.45
N THR A 244 -6.54 -16.36 -8.38
CA THR A 244 -6.08 -16.29 -9.78
C THR A 244 -6.13 -14.85 -10.24
N ASP A 245 -5.03 -14.34 -10.81
CA ASP A 245 -5.02 -12.99 -11.40
C ASP A 245 -3.89 -12.83 -12.42
N ILE A 246 -3.90 -11.67 -13.09
CA ILE A 246 -2.83 -11.25 -14.00
C ILE A 246 -1.77 -10.47 -13.22
N PHE A 247 -0.52 -10.87 -13.40
CA PHE A 247 0.65 -10.26 -12.79
C PHE A 247 1.58 -9.65 -13.83
N GLN A 248 2.18 -8.54 -13.48
CA GLN A 248 3.38 -8.03 -14.13
C GLN A 248 4.60 -8.78 -13.60
N ILE A 249 5.41 -9.33 -14.48
CA ILE A 249 6.52 -10.19 -14.13
C ILE A 249 7.84 -9.43 -14.26
N ILE A 250 8.52 -9.28 -13.13
CA ILE A 250 9.85 -8.65 -13.07
C ILE A 250 10.91 -9.73 -13.21
N SER A 251 11.74 -9.57 -14.24
CA SER A 251 12.87 -10.48 -14.53
C SER A 251 14.19 -9.91 -13.99
N GLY A 252 15.18 -10.78 -13.79
CA GLY A 252 16.55 -10.40 -13.47
C GLY A 252 16.86 -10.26 -11.97
N GLN A 253 15.90 -10.53 -11.09
CA GLN A 253 16.12 -10.58 -9.64
C GLN A 253 15.22 -11.64 -9.01
N GLU A 254 15.73 -12.31 -7.96
CA GLU A 254 14.97 -13.31 -7.22
C GLU A 254 13.95 -12.66 -6.28
N HIS A 255 14.35 -11.56 -5.65
CA HIS A 255 13.55 -10.84 -4.67
C HIS A 255 13.61 -9.34 -4.90
N LEU A 256 12.56 -8.66 -4.49
CA LEU A 256 12.48 -7.21 -4.40
C LEU A 256 12.88 -6.82 -2.98
N CYS A 257 14.13 -6.43 -2.74
CA CYS A 257 14.60 -6.03 -1.41
C CYS A 257 14.24 -4.59 -1.09
N TRP A 258 13.64 -4.35 0.09
CA TRP A 258 13.28 -3.02 0.57
C TRP A 258 14.30 -2.41 1.53
N CYS A 259 15.06 -3.20 2.26
CA CYS A 259 16.08 -2.72 3.21
C CYS A 259 17.17 -3.77 3.42
N ASP A 260 18.42 -3.36 3.22
CA ASP A 260 19.60 -4.20 3.47
C ASP A 260 19.90 -4.45 4.96
N ASN A 261 19.21 -3.78 5.90
CA ASN A 261 19.59 -3.72 7.32
C ASN A 261 18.52 -4.25 8.30
N VAL A 262 17.50 -4.99 7.84
CA VAL A 262 16.44 -5.47 8.73
C VAL A 262 16.15 -6.92 8.42
N ASP A 263 15.84 -7.71 9.45
CA ASP A 263 15.33 -9.09 9.33
C ASP A 263 13.92 -9.13 8.68
N ILE A 264 13.80 -8.52 7.49
CA ILE A 264 12.60 -8.57 6.67
C ILE A 264 12.77 -9.73 5.71
N PRO A 265 11.80 -10.64 5.60
CA PRO A 265 11.86 -11.67 4.59
C PRO A 265 11.93 -11.02 3.20
N PRO A 266 12.64 -11.64 2.25
CA PRO A 266 12.73 -11.14 0.89
C PRO A 266 11.34 -10.92 0.30
N ILE A 267 11.06 -9.72 -0.18
CA ILE A 267 9.79 -9.40 -0.85
C ILE A 267 9.88 -9.86 -2.29
N SER A 268 8.94 -10.66 -2.71
CA SER A 268 8.92 -11.25 -4.05
C SER A 268 7.83 -10.67 -4.95
N GLY A 269 6.94 -9.84 -4.39
CA GLY A 269 5.88 -9.24 -5.19
C GLY A 269 4.99 -8.26 -4.46
N PHE A 270 3.95 -7.83 -5.16
CA PHE A 270 2.93 -6.88 -4.69
C PHE A 270 1.54 -7.39 -5.08
N ILE A 271 0.62 -7.37 -4.12
CA ILE A 271 -0.80 -7.60 -4.35
C ILE A 271 -1.48 -6.23 -4.41
N SER A 272 -2.08 -5.94 -5.53
CA SER A 272 -2.52 -4.59 -5.89
C SER A 272 -3.84 -4.16 -5.26
N SER A 273 -4.07 -2.85 -5.27
CA SER A 273 -5.34 -2.22 -4.95
C SER A 273 -6.52 -2.80 -5.76
N SER A 274 -6.31 -3.07 -7.06
CA SER A 274 -7.31 -3.69 -7.93
C SER A 274 -7.72 -5.07 -7.46
N PHE A 275 -6.75 -5.90 -7.08
CA PHE A 275 -7.02 -7.24 -6.55
C PHE A 275 -7.75 -7.16 -5.21
N MET A 276 -7.25 -6.34 -4.28
CA MET A 276 -7.86 -6.15 -2.97
C MET A 276 -9.31 -5.64 -3.06
N LEU A 277 -9.58 -4.74 -4.01
CA LEU A 277 -10.92 -4.20 -4.24
C LEU A 277 -11.89 -5.27 -4.77
N ARG A 278 -11.48 -6.06 -5.77
CA ARG A 278 -12.31 -7.16 -6.29
C ARG A 278 -12.62 -8.21 -5.22
N ASN A 279 -11.66 -8.48 -4.36
CA ASN A 279 -11.76 -9.48 -3.31
C ASN A 279 -12.21 -8.90 -1.96
N LYS A 280 -12.56 -7.61 -1.91
CA LYS A 280 -13.11 -6.93 -0.72
C LYS A 280 -12.24 -7.08 0.53
N TRP A 281 -10.94 -6.95 0.37
CA TRP A 281 -9.99 -7.04 1.48
C TRP A 281 -10.16 -5.89 2.46
N VAL A 282 -9.77 -6.16 3.71
CA VAL A 282 -9.71 -5.14 4.77
C VAL A 282 -8.35 -5.22 5.45
N LEU A 283 -7.61 -4.11 5.43
CA LEU A 283 -6.30 -3.99 6.07
C LEU A 283 -6.47 -3.16 7.36
N ASP A 284 -6.40 -3.81 8.51
CA ASP A 284 -6.51 -3.17 9.81
C ASP A 284 -5.12 -2.88 10.41
N PHE A 285 -4.68 -1.63 10.28
CA PHE A 285 -3.39 -1.18 10.79
C PHE A 285 -3.36 -1.01 12.32
N SER A 286 -4.52 -1.02 12.99
CA SER A 286 -4.59 -0.89 14.45
C SER A 286 -4.12 -2.16 15.16
N VAL A 287 -4.41 -3.31 14.58
CA VAL A 287 -4.09 -4.64 15.12
C VAL A 287 -3.09 -5.41 14.24
N GLY A 288 -2.84 -4.94 13.01
CA GLY A 288 -1.90 -5.57 12.10
C GLY A 288 -2.45 -6.82 11.42
N PHE A 289 -3.72 -6.81 11.04
CA PHE A 289 -4.37 -7.93 10.34
C PHE A 289 -4.85 -7.55 8.95
N ILE A 290 -4.82 -8.53 8.05
CA ILE A 290 -5.48 -8.47 6.74
C ILE A 290 -6.61 -9.48 6.75
N TYR A 291 -7.83 -8.99 6.52
CA TYR A 291 -9.00 -9.86 6.39
C TYR A 291 -9.29 -10.08 4.91
N VAL A 292 -9.40 -11.33 4.52
CA VAL A 292 -9.75 -11.74 3.16
C VAL A 292 -11.01 -12.59 3.21
N ASN A 293 -11.90 -12.42 2.23
CA ASN A 293 -13.08 -13.26 2.15
C ASN A 293 -12.67 -14.70 1.82
N ALA A 294 -13.22 -15.68 2.53
CA ALA A 294 -13.19 -17.06 2.10
C ALA A 294 -14.00 -17.17 0.79
N ALA A 295 -13.42 -17.80 -0.22
CA ALA A 295 -14.10 -18.11 -1.46
C ALA A 295 -15.24 -19.13 -1.24
#